data_a50a415eb98dca52c7091164518fc584
#
_entry.id   a50a415eb98dca52c7091164518fc584
#
_cell.length_a   1.000
_cell.length_b   1.000
_cell.length_c   1.000
_cell.angle_alpha   90.00
_cell.angle_beta   90.00
_cell.angle_gamma   90.00
#
_symmetry.space_group_name_H-M   'P 1'
#
loop_
_entity.id
_entity.type
_entity.pdbx_description
1 polymer ?
#
loop_
_entity_poly.entity_id
_entity_poly.type
_entity_poly.pdbx_seq_one_letter_code
_entity_poly.pdbx_strand_id
1 'polypeptide(L)'
;MATTMTEDETAARRAKILLAARWCFLNFGFAKTSFEDIAKRAHLSRTLLYRVFKDKEDIFKAVFVDWLVSLHPAAMQAAKAPDRTPNERLLDVCRVMVIEPWAEMAGTPMGGEFLAACERIDPETDALHRKVALRCVASILGDEASAEVFLLALDGLLADEPKTAVLEKRTELLAARFAPPAKEKGRRK
;
A
#
# COMPACT_ATOMS: atom_id res chain seq x y z
N MET A 1 29.40 -2.72 -29.94
CA MET A 1 28.36 -1.69 -29.99
C MET A 1 27.44 -1.90 -28.78
N ALA A 2 27.42 -0.98 -27.81
CA ALA A 2 26.49 -1.05 -26.68
C ALA A 2 25.14 -0.57 -27.21
N THR A 3 24.15 -1.46 -27.29
CA THR A 3 22.78 -1.13 -27.66
C THR A 3 22.25 -0.20 -26.56
N THR A 4 21.94 1.02 -26.90
CA THR A 4 21.28 1.99 -26.01
C THR A 4 19.89 1.42 -25.69
N MET A 5 19.66 1.05 -24.44
CA MET A 5 18.35 0.56 -24.00
C MET A 5 17.31 1.66 -24.11
N THR A 6 16.12 1.30 -24.52
CA THR A 6 14.96 2.21 -24.52
C THR A 6 14.54 2.55 -23.08
N GLU A 7 13.85 3.68 -22.90
CA GLU A 7 13.31 4.08 -21.60
C GLU A 7 12.35 3.00 -21.05
N ASP A 8 11.55 2.39 -21.91
CA ASP A 8 10.62 1.32 -21.56
C ASP A 8 11.34 0.05 -21.05
N GLU A 9 12.45 -0.34 -21.69
CA GLU A 9 13.25 -1.49 -21.22
C GLU A 9 13.89 -1.21 -19.86
N THR A 10 14.30 0.02 -19.61
CA THR A 10 14.86 0.46 -18.34
C THR A 10 13.81 0.46 -17.25
N ALA A 11 12.59 0.97 -17.51
CA ALA A 11 11.47 0.97 -16.58
C ALA A 11 11.01 -0.46 -16.26
N ALA A 12 10.85 -1.32 -17.26
CA ALA A 12 10.47 -2.72 -17.07
C ALA A 12 11.51 -3.48 -16.22
N ARG A 13 12.81 -3.22 -16.44
CA ARG A 13 13.88 -3.81 -15.65
C ARG A 13 13.86 -3.34 -14.20
N ARG A 14 13.65 -2.04 -13.98
CA ARG A 14 13.52 -1.48 -12.63
C ARG A 14 12.35 -2.12 -11.89
N ALA A 15 11.17 -2.20 -12.50
CA ALA A 15 9.99 -2.85 -11.92
C ALA A 15 10.26 -4.31 -11.55
N LYS A 16 10.96 -5.07 -12.40
CA LYS A 16 11.36 -6.45 -12.11
C LYS A 16 12.27 -6.56 -10.88
N ILE A 17 13.22 -5.62 -10.70
CA ILE A 17 14.08 -5.58 -9.51
C ILE A 17 13.24 -5.26 -8.27
N LEU A 18 12.34 -4.28 -8.33
CA LEU A 18 11.52 -3.88 -7.19
C LEU A 18 10.59 -5.01 -6.73
N LEU A 19 9.95 -5.73 -7.64
CA LEU A 19 9.13 -6.91 -7.31
C LEU A 19 9.95 -8.01 -6.64
N ALA A 20 11.14 -8.31 -7.16
CA ALA A 20 12.03 -9.29 -6.57
C ALA A 20 12.53 -8.88 -5.17
N ALA A 21 12.90 -7.61 -5.01
CA ALA A 21 13.37 -7.05 -3.76
C ALA A 21 12.26 -7.04 -2.70
N ARG A 22 11.05 -6.60 -3.05
CA ARG A 22 9.88 -6.63 -2.17
C ARG A 22 9.64 -8.04 -1.63
N TRP A 23 9.63 -9.02 -2.51
CA TRP A 23 9.47 -10.40 -2.08
C TRP A 23 10.59 -10.84 -1.12
N CYS A 24 11.86 -10.53 -1.41
CA CYS A 24 12.98 -10.87 -0.53
C CYS A 24 12.84 -10.21 0.85
N PHE A 25 12.47 -8.94 0.91
CA PHE A 25 12.28 -8.22 2.17
C PHE A 25 11.13 -8.79 2.99
N LEU A 26 10.01 -9.14 2.36
CA LEU A 26 8.85 -9.74 3.03
C LEU A 26 9.08 -11.18 3.50
N ASN A 27 10.00 -11.93 2.90
CA ASN A 27 10.26 -13.33 3.25
C ASN A 27 11.52 -13.54 4.09
N PHE A 28 12.56 -12.72 3.88
CA PHE A 28 13.85 -12.86 4.57
C PHE A 28 14.13 -11.74 5.57
N GLY A 29 13.39 -10.65 5.51
CA GLY A 29 13.61 -9.42 6.26
C GLY A 29 14.67 -8.51 5.64
N PHE A 30 14.64 -7.23 6.04
CA PHE A 30 15.60 -6.24 5.54
C PHE A 30 17.04 -6.61 5.89
N ALA A 31 17.31 -7.05 7.13
CA ALA A 31 18.66 -7.35 7.60
C ALA A 31 19.32 -8.48 6.81
N LYS A 32 18.60 -9.57 6.55
CA LYS A 32 19.13 -10.79 5.92
C LYS A 32 19.12 -10.76 4.40
N THR A 33 18.35 -9.87 3.77
CA THR A 33 18.31 -9.74 2.31
C THR A 33 19.61 -9.13 1.78
N SER A 34 20.17 -9.74 0.75
CA SER A 34 21.36 -9.26 0.03
C SER A 34 21.05 -8.90 -1.43
N PHE A 35 21.95 -8.15 -2.08
CA PHE A 35 21.88 -7.91 -3.54
C PHE A 35 21.93 -9.20 -4.36
N GLU A 36 22.61 -10.22 -3.86
CA GLU A 36 22.68 -11.53 -4.50
C GLU A 36 21.31 -12.21 -4.52
N ASP A 37 20.57 -12.16 -3.41
CA ASP A 37 19.23 -12.75 -3.31
C ASP A 37 18.27 -12.07 -4.26
N ILE A 38 18.30 -10.74 -4.29
CA ILE A 38 17.47 -9.94 -5.20
C ILE A 38 17.82 -10.23 -6.66
N ALA A 39 19.11 -10.28 -7.00
CA ALA A 39 19.59 -10.55 -8.35
C ALA A 39 19.15 -11.94 -8.84
N LYS A 40 19.31 -12.97 -8.01
CA LYS A 40 18.87 -14.33 -8.31
C LYS A 40 17.38 -14.39 -8.57
N ARG A 41 16.59 -13.78 -7.69
CA ARG A 41 15.13 -13.76 -7.82
C ARG A 41 14.65 -12.96 -9.04
N ALA A 42 15.31 -11.85 -9.35
CA ALA A 42 15.02 -11.04 -10.53
C ALA A 42 15.52 -11.69 -11.84
N HIS A 43 16.30 -12.77 -11.77
CA HIS A 43 17.01 -13.35 -12.92
C HIS A 43 17.87 -12.30 -13.64
N LEU A 44 18.63 -11.52 -12.87
CA LEU A 44 19.52 -10.46 -13.34
C LEU A 44 20.91 -10.64 -12.72
N SER A 45 21.93 -9.98 -13.30
CA SER A 45 23.25 -9.98 -12.69
C SER A 45 23.33 -9.00 -11.52
N ARG A 46 24.12 -9.37 -10.49
CA ARG A 46 24.40 -8.48 -9.34
C ARG A 46 25.01 -7.14 -9.79
N THR A 47 25.89 -7.16 -10.80
CA THR A 47 26.48 -5.95 -11.38
C THR A 47 25.43 -4.99 -11.90
N LEU A 48 24.33 -5.51 -12.47
CA LEU A 48 23.26 -4.70 -12.97
C LEU A 48 22.49 -3.99 -11.83
N LEU A 49 22.28 -4.68 -10.71
CA LEU A 49 21.64 -4.06 -9.54
C LEU A 49 22.46 -2.87 -9.02
N TYR A 50 23.78 -3.01 -8.91
CA TYR A 50 24.68 -1.94 -8.50
C TYR A 50 24.75 -0.75 -9.48
N ARG A 51 24.33 -0.95 -10.73
CA ARG A 51 24.20 0.18 -11.68
C ARG A 51 22.91 0.96 -11.48
N VAL A 52 21.87 0.34 -10.91
CA VAL A 52 20.54 0.93 -10.75
C VAL A 52 20.36 1.48 -9.35
N PHE A 53 20.94 0.84 -8.34
CA PHE A 53 20.76 1.16 -6.93
C PHE A 53 22.12 1.23 -6.22
N LYS A 54 22.27 2.27 -5.39
CA LYS A 54 23.49 2.53 -4.64
C LYS A 54 23.77 1.46 -3.58
N ASP A 55 22.75 1.15 -2.79
CA ASP A 55 22.81 0.22 -1.67
C ASP A 55 21.44 -0.42 -1.40
N LYS A 56 21.38 -1.25 -0.36
CA LYS A 56 20.16 -1.97 0.01
C LYS A 56 19.06 -1.04 0.53
N GLU A 57 19.41 0.06 1.20
CA GLU A 57 18.43 1.06 1.65
C GLU A 57 17.80 1.79 0.47
N ASP A 58 18.59 2.10 -0.56
CA ASP A 58 18.09 2.72 -1.78
C ASP A 58 17.07 1.83 -2.51
N ILE A 59 17.35 0.50 -2.61
CA ILE A 59 16.37 -0.46 -3.13
C ILE A 59 15.13 -0.50 -2.23
N PHE A 60 15.30 -0.53 -0.90
CA PHE A 60 14.20 -0.63 0.04
C PHE A 60 13.26 0.58 -0.06
N LYS A 61 13.82 1.79 -0.07
CA LYS A 61 13.06 3.04 -0.30
C LYS A 61 12.31 2.98 -1.62
N ALA A 62 12.98 2.58 -2.69
CA ALA A 62 12.35 2.47 -4.00
C ALA A 62 11.19 1.45 -4.03
N VAL A 63 11.34 0.31 -3.33
CA VAL A 63 10.26 -0.69 -3.17
C VAL A 63 9.09 -0.08 -2.42
N PHE A 64 9.35 0.63 -1.32
CA PHE A 64 8.31 1.23 -0.49
C PHE A 64 7.54 2.32 -1.22
N VAL A 65 8.28 3.23 -1.89
CA VAL A 65 7.69 4.28 -2.74
C VAL A 65 6.83 3.66 -3.84
N ASP A 66 7.39 2.73 -4.63
CA ASP A 66 6.68 2.09 -5.74
C ASP A 66 5.40 1.40 -5.26
N TRP A 67 5.49 0.67 -4.17
CA TRP A 67 4.35 -0.03 -3.60
C TRP A 67 3.23 0.90 -3.15
N LEU A 68 3.52 1.87 -2.27
CA LEU A 68 2.50 2.76 -1.74
C LEU A 68 1.94 3.72 -2.79
N VAL A 69 2.81 4.30 -3.64
CA VAL A 69 2.37 5.24 -4.67
C VAL A 69 1.51 4.55 -5.75
N SER A 70 1.79 3.27 -6.04
CA SER A 70 0.96 2.49 -6.99
C SER A 70 -0.50 2.34 -6.56
N LEU A 71 -0.82 2.46 -5.27
CA LEU A 71 -2.18 2.37 -4.73
C LEU A 71 -2.98 3.66 -4.93
N HIS A 72 -2.31 4.81 -5.05
CA HIS A 72 -2.96 6.12 -5.03
C HIS A 72 -3.97 6.32 -6.18
N PRO A 73 -3.69 5.96 -7.44
CA PRO A 73 -4.67 6.13 -8.52
C PRO A 73 -5.97 5.36 -8.29
N ALA A 74 -5.87 4.11 -7.84
CA ALA A 74 -7.04 3.27 -7.55
C ALA A 74 -7.85 3.83 -6.37
N ALA A 75 -7.20 4.29 -5.30
CA ALA A 75 -7.86 4.91 -4.16
C ALA A 75 -8.59 6.21 -4.56
N MET A 76 -7.94 7.07 -5.35
CA MET A 76 -8.55 8.30 -5.86
C MET A 76 -9.73 8.02 -6.80
N GLN A 77 -9.68 6.96 -7.60
CA GLN A 77 -10.79 6.52 -8.44
C GLN A 77 -11.95 6.00 -7.57
N ALA A 78 -11.68 5.15 -6.59
CA ALA A 78 -12.66 4.63 -5.65
C ALA A 78 -13.39 5.76 -4.89
N ALA A 79 -12.65 6.78 -4.43
CA ALA A 79 -13.22 7.92 -3.73
C ALA A 79 -14.20 8.75 -4.57
N LYS A 80 -14.09 8.70 -5.90
CA LYS A 80 -14.90 9.50 -6.84
C LYS A 80 -15.94 8.68 -7.60
N ALA A 81 -16.07 7.37 -7.36
CA ALA A 81 -16.96 6.48 -8.09
C ALA A 81 -18.43 6.97 -8.00
N PRO A 82 -19.06 7.41 -9.14
CA PRO A 82 -20.36 8.08 -9.10
C PRO A 82 -21.54 7.14 -8.87
N ASP A 83 -21.36 5.86 -9.15
CA ASP A 83 -22.32 4.77 -9.03
C ASP A 83 -22.30 4.09 -7.65
N ARG A 84 -21.40 4.55 -6.75
CA ARG A 84 -21.22 4.00 -5.42
C ARG A 84 -21.72 4.96 -4.35
N THR A 85 -22.34 4.42 -3.31
CA THR A 85 -22.74 5.19 -2.12
C THR A 85 -21.50 5.68 -1.36
N PRO A 86 -21.63 6.72 -0.50
CA PRO A 86 -20.50 7.15 0.34
C PRO A 86 -19.89 6.04 1.18
N ASN A 87 -20.71 5.12 1.72
CA ASN A 87 -20.22 3.98 2.49
C ASN A 87 -19.39 3.03 1.62
N GLU A 88 -19.87 2.67 0.44
CA GLU A 88 -19.15 1.80 -0.49
C GLU A 88 -17.84 2.43 -0.97
N ARG A 89 -17.84 3.73 -1.29
CA ARG A 89 -16.60 4.44 -1.66
C ARG A 89 -15.57 4.43 -0.52
N LEU A 90 -16.04 4.64 0.72
CA LEU A 90 -15.18 4.61 1.89
C LEU A 90 -14.55 3.23 2.09
N LEU A 91 -15.34 2.16 1.95
CA LEU A 91 -14.85 0.78 2.02
C LEU A 91 -13.88 0.44 0.89
N ASP A 92 -14.14 0.88 -0.34
CA ASP A 92 -13.26 0.64 -1.47
C ASP A 92 -11.90 1.37 -1.29
N VAL A 93 -11.91 2.61 -0.75
CA VAL A 93 -10.68 3.33 -0.38
C VAL A 93 -9.91 2.58 0.71
N CYS A 94 -10.59 2.14 1.79
CA CYS A 94 -9.95 1.38 2.85
C CYS A 94 -9.38 0.05 2.35
N ARG A 95 -10.08 -0.62 1.44
CA ARG A 95 -9.61 -1.87 0.84
C ARG A 95 -8.29 -1.66 0.12
N VAL A 96 -8.23 -0.68 -0.78
CA VAL A 96 -7.05 -0.39 -1.59
C VAL A 96 -5.88 0.10 -0.74
N MET A 97 -6.14 1.03 0.19
CA MET A 97 -5.07 1.73 0.92
C MET A 97 -4.55 0.96 2.14
N VAL A 98 -5.38 0.08 2.74
CA VAL A 98 -5.06 -0.55 4.02
C VAL A 98 -5.23 -2.06 3.98
N ILE A 99 -6.41 -2.58 3.57
CA ILE A 99 -6.74 -4.00 3.75
C ILE A 99 -5.89 -4.89 2.83
N GLU A 100 -5.78 -4.56 1.55
CA GLU A 100 -4.98 -5.33 0.59
C GLU A 100 -3.48 -5.30 0.92
N PRO A 101 -2.87 -4.12 1.21
CA PRO A 101 -1.49 -4.05 1.70
C PRO A 101 -1.28 -4.84 3.00
N TRP A 102 -2.20 -4.75 3.94
CA TRP A 102 -2.16 -5.52 5.18
C TRP A 102 -2.20 -7.03 4.92
N ALA A 103 -3.12 -7.48 4.07
CA ALA A 103 -3.26 -8.90 3.73
C ALA A 103 -1.97 -9.47 3.11
N GLU A 104 -1.31 -8.68 2.25
CA GLU A 104 -0.03 -9.07 1.67
C GLU A 104 1.06 -9.20 2.72
N MET A 105 1.17 -8.25 3.65
CA MET A 105 2.17 -8.29 4.72
C MET A 105 1.88 -9.41 5.73
N ALA A 106 0.65 -9.51 6.20
CA ALA A 106 0.24 -10.51 7.21
C ALA A 106 0.41 -11.96 6.71
N GLY A 107 0.41 -12.18 5.39
CA GLY A 107 0.67 -13.47 4.76
C GLY A 107 2.15 -13.84 4.65
N THR A 108 3.08 -12.98 5.08
CA THR A 108 4.52 -13.16 4.92
C THR A 108 5.27 -13.26 6.24
N PRO A 109 6.38 -14.02 6.32
CA PRO A 109 7.13 -14.23 7.56
C PRO A 109 7.68 -12.96 8.21
N MET A 110 7.99 -11.94 7.38
CA MET A 110 8.70 -10.72 7.82
C MET A 110 7.88 -9.44 7.58
N GLY A 111 6.56 -9.57 7.44
CA GLY A 111 5.68 -8.41 7.16
C GLY A 111 5.75 -7.33 8.24
N GLY A 112 5.73 -7.70 9.53
CA GLY A 112 5.87 -6.74 10.62
C GLY A 112 7.23 -6.03 10.64
N GLU A 113 8.34 -6.77 10.39
CA GLU A 113 9.68 -6.16 10.26
C GLU A 113 9.74 -5.21 9.06
N PHE A 114 9.09 -5.59 7.95
CA PHE A 114 9.02 -4.75 6.76
C PHE A 114 8.34 -3.41 7.06
N LEU A 115 7.19 -3.42 7.74
CA LEU A 115 6.47 -2.21 8.12
C LEU A 115 7.30 -1.31 9.05
N ALA A 116 7.89 -1.88 10.11
CA ALA A 116 8.77 -1.14 11.01
C ALA A 116 10.01 -0.55 10.30
N ALA A 117 10.53 -1.23 9.28
CA ALA A 117 11.62 -0.73 8.46
C ALA A 117 11.17 0.43 7.55
N CYS A 118 9.94 0.41 7.02
CA CYS A 118 9.37 1.49 6.22
C CYS A 118 9.30 2.79 7.01
N GLU A 119 8.71 2.76 8.19
CA GLU A 119 8.58 3.94 9.07
C GLU A 119 9.93 4.56 9.42
N ARG A 120 10.95 3.73 9.64
CA ARG A 120 12.29 4.18 10.01
C ARG A 120 13.10 4.72 8.84
N ILE A 121 12.99 4.10 7.65
CA ILE A 121 13.87 4.37 6.49
C ILE A 121 13.29 5.49 5.61
N ASP A 122 11.98 5.57 5.47
CA ASP A 122 11.32 6.53 4.58
C ASP A 122 10.00 7.08 5.15
N PRO A 123 10.04 7.89 6.22
CA PRO A 123 8.84 8.49 6.81
C PRO A 123 8.14 9.48 5.89
N GLU A 124 8.84 10.03 4.88
CA GLU A 124 8.23 10.98 3.93
C GLU A 124 7.22 10.30 3.02
N THR A 125 7.53 9.09 2.57
CA THR A 125 6.60 8.30 1.74
C THR A 125 5.37 7.88 2.53
N ASP A 126 5.54 7.50 3.80
CA ASP A 126 4.40 7.20 4.68
C ASP A 126 3.51 8.44 4.86
N ALA A 127 4.10 9.60 5.14
CA ALA A 127 3.37 10.86 5.28
C ALA A 127 2.62 11.24 3.98
N LEU A 128 3.21 11.00 2.80
CA LEU A 128 2.54 11.20 1.52
C LEU A 128 1.35 10.28 1.36
N HIS A 129 1.51 9.00 1.68
CA HIS A 129 0.44 7.99 1.61
C HIS A 129 -0.74 8.39 2.52
N ARG A 130 -0.46 8.76 3.76
CA ARG A 130 -1.45 9.27 4.73
C ARG A 130 -2.17 10.52 4.21
N LYS A 131 -1.45 11.45 3.58
CA LYS A 131 -2.04 12.65 2.98
C LYS A 131 -3.01 12.33 1.83
N VAL A 132 -2.69 11.34 1.00
CA VAL A 132 -3.58 10.88 -0.08
C VAL A 132 -4.82 10.20 0.52
N ALA A 133 -4.66 9.33 1.52
CA ALA A 133 -5.77 8.71 2.23
C ALA A 133 -6.70 9.77 2.84
N LEU A 134 -6.15 10.78 3.51
CA LEU A 134 -6.93 11.89 4.09
C LEU A 134 -7.76 12.61 3.04
N ARG A 135 -7.17 12.96 1.90
CA ARG A 135 -7.90 13.62 0.80
C ARG A 135 -9.03 12.75 0.24
N CYS A 136 -8.78 11.45 0.07
CA CYS A 136 -9.80 10.52 -0.41
C CYS A 136 -10.97 10.44 0.57
N VAL A 137 -10.69 10.23 1.85
CA VAL A 137 -11.70 10.10 2.89
C VAL A 137 -12.45 11.41 3.09
N ALA A 138 -11.77 12.55 3.16
CA ALA A 138 -12.39 13.87 3.29
C ALA A 138 -13.34 14.20 2.12
N SER A 139 -12.98 13.81 0.89
CA SER A 139 -13.85 13.99 -0.28
C SER A 139 -15.14 13.16 -0.21
N ILE A 140 -15.16 12.09 0.57
CA ILE A 140 -16.33 11.23 0.75
C ILE A 140 -17.18 11.73 1.93
N LEU A 141 -16.53 12.09 3.05
CA LEU A 141 -17.21 12.49 4.29
C LEU A 141 -17.66 13.97 4.29
N GLY A 142 -17.05 14.78 3.42
CA GLY A 142 -17.38 16.20 3.27
C GLY A 142 -16.59 17.15 4.17
N ASP A 143 -15.77 16.63 5.09
CA ASP A 143 -14.91 17.44 5.97
C ASP A 143 -13.63 16.69 6.39
N GLU A 144 -12.57 17.47 6.65
CA GLU A 144 -11.23 16.95 6.97
C GLU A 144 -11.16 16.42 8.41
N ALA A 145 -11.86 17.04 9.36
CA ALA A 145 -11.83 16.62 10.76
C ALA A 145 -12.43 15.22 10.96
N SER A 146 -13.57 14.94 10.33
CA SER A 146 -14.16 13.60 10.31
C SER A 146 -13.23 12.58 9.64
N ALA A 147 -12.55 12.99 8.57
CA ALA A 147 -11.61 12.12 7.88
C ALA A 147 -10.38 11.79 8.73
N GLU A 148 -9.84 12.76 9.46
CA GLU A 148 -8.74 12.54 10.41
C GLU A 148 -9.12 11.54 11.50
N VAL A 149 -10.30 11.75 12.14
CA VAL A 149 -10.80 10.84 13.19
C VAL A 149 -11.04 9.44 12.63
N PHE A 150 -11.59 9.34 11.42
CA PHE A 150 -11.79 8.05 10.76
C PHE A 150 -10.46 7.31 10.53
N LEU A 151 -9.45 7.99 10.00
CA LEU A 151 -8.15 7.38 9.73
C LEU A 151 -7.41 6.99 11.02
N LEU A 152 -7.47 7.81 12.07
CA LEU A 152 -6.92 7.45 13.38
C LEU A 152 -7.61 6.21 13.95
N ALA A 153 -8.93 6.10 13.82
CA ALA A 153 -9.65 4.91 14.24
C ALA A 153 -9.28 3.68 13.39
N LEU A 154 -9.10 3.85 12.07
CA LEU A 154 -8.69 2.79 11.16
C LEU A 154 -7.29 2.27 11.50
N ASP A 155 -6.32 3.16 11.79
CA ASP A 155 -4.98 2.79 12.26
C ASP A 155 -5.07 1.98 13.59
N GLY A 156 -5.94 2.40 14.50
CA GLY A 156 -6.20 1.68 15.74
C GLY A 156 -6.72 0.25 15.55
N LEU A 157 -7.40 -0.04 14.42
CA LEU A 157 -7.86 -1.39 14.12
C LEU A 157 -6.73 -2.37 13.76
N LEU A 158 -5.54 -1.86 13.49
CA LEU A 158 -4.33 -2.64 13.16
C LEU A 158 -3.49 -2.98 14.39
N ALA A 159 -3.72 -2.33 15.53
CA ALA A 159 -2.86 -2.37 16.72
C ALA A 159 -2.69 -3.76 17.34
N ASP A 160 -3.66 -4.65 17.17
CA ASP A 160 -3.61 -6.03 17.66
C ASP A 160 -3.25 -7.06 16.57
N GLU A 161 -2.66 -6.60 15.46
CA GLU A 161 -2.24 -7.41 14.32
C GLU A 161 -3.34 -8.39 13.83
N PRO A 162 -4.53 -7.88 13.46
CA PRO A 162 -5.68 -8.72 13.18
C PRO A 162 -5.48 -9.56 11.91
N LYS A 163 -6.14 -10.72 11.87
CA LYS A 163 -6.31 -11.44 10.60
C LYS A 163 -7.11 -10.57 9.63
N THR A 164 -6.81 -10.66 8.32
CA THR A 164 -7.44 -9.83 7.28
C THR A 164 -8.97 -9.82 7.37
N ALA A 165 -9.61 -10.99 7.51
CA ALA A 165 -11.07 -11.07 7.63
C ALA A 165 -11.63 -10.35 8.88
N VAL A 166 -10.86 -10.24 9.96
CA VAL A 166 -11.23 -9.49 11.15
C VAL A 166 -11.10 -7.99 10.88
N LEU A 167 -10.01 -7.57 10.22
CA LEU A 167 -9.80 -6.18 9.82
C LEU A 167 -10.91 -5.70 8.87
N GLU A 168 -11.27 -6.50 7.86
CA GLU A 168 -12.37 -6.19 6.93
C GLU A 168 -13.67 -5.92 7.69
N LYS A 169 -14.06 -6.84 8.57
CA LYS A 169 -15.30 -6.69 9.35
C LYS A 169 -15.28 -5.47 10.29
N ARG A 170 -14.13 -5.19 10.93
CA ARG A 170 -13.96 -3.99 11.77
C ARG A 170 -14.08 -2.72 10.92
N THR A 171 -13.47 -2.71 9.74
CA THR A 171 -13.53 -1.58 8.80
C THR A 171 -14.96 -1.34 8.31
N GLU A 172 -15.73 -2.39 8.01
CA GLU A 172 -17.14 -2.27 7.67
C GLU A 172 -17.96 -1.60 8.80
N LEU A 173 -17.74 -2.03 10.04
CA LEU A 173 -18.40 -1.44 11.21
C LEU A 173 -18.02 0.02 11.41
N LEU A 174 -16.73 0.36 11.25
CA LEU A 174 -16.24 1.73 11.34
C LEU A 174 -16.84 2.60 10.23
N ALA A 175 -16.76 2.17 8.98
CA ALA A 175 -17.30 2.89 7.84
C ALA A 175 -18.80 3.18 7.98
N ALA A 176 -19.58 2.22 8.49
CA ALA A 176 -21.02 2.39 8.72
C ALA A 176 -21.35 3.46 9.78
N ARG A 177 -20.42 3.84 10.66
CA ARG A 177 -20.61 4.92 11.64
C ARG A 177 -20.38 6.30 11.05
N PHE A 178 -19.45 6.41 10.10
CA PHE A 178 -19.11 7.68 9.45
C PHE A 178 -19.95 7.95 8.19
N ALA A 179 -20.23 6.92 7.42
CA ALA A 179 -21.05 6.97 6.21
C ALA A 179 -22.07 5.80 6.24
N PRO A 180 -23.21 5.96 6.92
CA PRO A 180 -24.20 4.90 7.01
C PRO A 180 -24.64 4.41 5.62
N PRO A 181 -24.81 3.10 5.42
CA PRO A 181 -25.33 2.57 4.16
C PRO A 181 -26.72 3.16 3.89
N ALA A 182 -27.02 3.39 2.62
CA ALA A 182 -28.34 3.87 2.22
C ALA A 182 -29.42 2.92 2.78
N LYS A 183 -30.42 3.49 3.46
CA LYS A 183 -31.57 2.70 3.93
C LYS A 183 -32.20 2.06 2.69
N GLU A 184 -32.34 0.75 2.68
CA GLU A 184 -33.17 0.08 1.66
C GLU A 184 -34.53 0.77 1.59
N LYS A 185 -34.83 1.36 0.43
CA LYS A 185 -36.18 1.89 0.18
C LYS A 185 -37.13 0.73 0.38
N GLY A 186 -37.83 0.73 1.50
CA GLY A 186 -38.79 -0.31 1.84
C GLY A 186 -39.67 -0.61 0.63
N ARG A 187 -39.69 -1.86 0.20
CA ARG A 187 -40.68 -2.37 -0.75
C ARG A 187 -42.04 -1.99 -0.18
N ARG A 188 -42.65 -0.95 -0.73
CA ARG A 188 -44.07 -0.72 -0.50
C ARG A 188 -44.80 -1.94 -1.07
N LYS A 189 -45.43 -2.67 -0.16
CA LYS A 189 -46.41 -3.70 -0.50
C LYS A 189 -47.65 -3.05 -1.13
#